data_e1ba07458e24c012ef1a893d0e9b90f1
#
_entry.id   e1ba07458e24c012ef1a893d0e9b90f1
#
_cell.length_a   1.000
_cell.length_b   1.000
_cell.length_c   1.000
_cell.angle_alpha   90.00
_cell.angle_beta   90.00
_cell.angle_gamma   90.00
#
_symmetry.space_group_name_H-M   'P 1'
#
loop_
_entity.id
_entity.type
_entity.pdbx_description
1 polymer ?
#
loop_
_entity_poly.entity_id
_entity_poly.type
_entity_poly.pdbx_seq_one_letter_code
_entity_poly.pdbx_strand_id
1 'polypeptide(L)'
;MFKKDTNNVSSNGENSTPVDKKQKISTIVGIVLCVLLIPILVINCTLIIKSLVSDDVPSLGGRVPLIVLTESMEPDIKAGDLIICRVPTAEDIKNIKNKTVISFFDPAGNGTAIVTHEVYGDPFVKDVKLYFYTKGVNNNTEDRLPVCEDDIVGIYHGTRFPLIGNIAMFMQSTAGLIVCIFVPLGALVAYEFMRKSKQEKAKESDIESLMAELKALKESQNKKESDEDSENKN
;
A
#
# COMPACT_ATOMS: atom_id res chain seq x y z
N MET A 1 29.23 63.85 -24.65
CA MET A 1 29.17 63.53 -23.24
C MET A 1 27.76 63.00 -23.01
N PHE A 2 27.54 61.66 -23.23
CA PHE A 2 26.24 61.03 -23.14
C PHE A 2 26.10 60.33 -21.80
N LYS A 3 25.09 60.72 -21.04
CA LYS A 3 24.71 60.13 -19.76
C LYS A 3 23.83 58.94 -20.02
N LYS A 4 24.24 57.76 -19.53
CA LYS A 4 23.56 56.48 -19.68
C LYS A 4 22.67 56.28 -18.45
N ASP A 5 21.36 56.37 -18.65
CA ASP A 5 20.40 56.05 -17.60
C ASP A 5 20.18 54.54 -17.52
N THR A 6 20.54 53.96 -16.40
CA THR A 6 20.31 52.57 -16.06
C THR A 6 18.92 52.40 -15.45
N ASN A 7 18.00 51.88 -16.23
CA ASN A 7 16.69 51.47 -15.72
C ASN A 7 16.79 50.21 -14.85
N ASN A 8 16.44 50.40 -13.62
CA ASN A 8 16.31 49.41 -12.60
C ASN A 8 15.07 48.53 -12.92
N VAL A 9 15.28 47.28 -13.36
CA VAL A 9 14.21 46.31 -13.52
C VAL A 9 13.90 45.72 -12.14
N SER A 10 12.79 46.15 -11.60
CA SER A 10 12.20 45.62 -10.38
C SER A 10 11.80 44.13 -10.59
N SER A 11 12.36 43.26 -9.78
CA SER A 11 12.00 41.84 -9.71
C SER A 11 10.53 41.69 -9.28
N ASN A 12 9.69 41.26 -10.21
CA ASN A 12 8.32 40.81 -9.89
C ASN A 12 8.38 39.58 -9.00
N GLY A 13 8.08 39.77 -7.72
CA GLY A 13 7.72 38.69 -6.83
C GLY A 13 6.44 38.02 -7.36
N GLU A 14 6.53 36.76 -7.72
CA GLU A 14 5.36 35.91 -8.06
C GLU A 14 4.43 35.82 -6.85
N ASN A 15 3.42 36.67 -6.84
CA ASN A 15 2.24 36.50 -6.00
C ASN A 15 1.40 35.38 -6.59
N SER A 16 1.72 34.12 -6.25
CA SER A 16 0.90 32.97 -6.57
C SER A 16 -0.46 33.14 -5.90
N THR A 17 -1.50 33.29 -6.71
CA THR A 17 -2.88 33.38 -6.26
C THR A 17 -3.28 32.14 -5.45
N PRO A 18 -4.21 32.22 -4.46
CA PRO A 18 -4.61 31.08 -3.63
C PRO A 18 -5.20 29.89 -4.42
N VAL A 19 -5.63 30.12 -5.65
CA VAL A 19 -6.10 29.09 -6.60
C VAL A 19 -4.96 28.19 -7.03
N ASP A 20 -3.77 28.75 -7.28
CA ASP A 20 -2.60 28.01 -7.76
C ASP A 20 -2.03 27.06 -6.70
N LYS A 21 -2.04 27.47 -5.43
CA LYS A 21 -1.61 26.59 -4.30
C LYS A 21 -2.51 25.38 -4.11
N LYS A 22 -3.84 25.52 -4.26
CA LYS A 22 -4.81 24.44 -4.09
C LYS A 22 -4.74 23.44 -5.24
N GLN A 23 -4.45 23.89 -6.45
CA GLN A 23 -4.27 23.02 -7.62
C GLN A 23 -2.99 22.19 -7.48
N LYS A 24 -1.90 22.81 -7.00
CA LYS A 24 -0.64 22.11 -6.70
C LYS A 24 -0.82 21.01 -5.64
N ILE A 25 -1.60 21.25 -4.57
CA ILE A 25 -1.88 20.25 -3.53
C ILE A 25 -2.64 19.04 -4.10
N SER A 26 -3.66 19.24 -4.94
CA SER A 26 -4.41 18.14 -5.57
C SER A 26 -3.51 17.29 -6.48
N THR A 27 -2.64 17.93 -7.25
CA THR A 27 -1.67 17.24 -8.10
C THR A 27 -0.66 16.45 -7.26
N ILE A 28 -0.17 17.02 -6.16
CA ILE A 28 0.76 16.34 -5.24
C ILE A 28 0.10 15.10 -4.62
N VAL A 29 -1.15 15.21 -4.15
CA VAL A 29 -1.89 14.07 -3.59
C VAL A 29 -2.06 12.95 -4.64
N GLY A 30 -2.41 13.30 -5.88
CA GLY A 30 -2.51 12.35 -6.99
C GLY A 30 -1.16 11.66 -7.27
N ILE A 31 -0.07 12.41 -7.33
CA ILE A 31 1.29 11.86 -7.54
C ILE A 31 1.69 10.93 -6.40
N VAL A 32 1.47 11.34 -5.14
CA VAL A 32 1.79 10.51 -3.96
C VAL A 32 1.00 9.19 -4.00
N LEU A 33 -0.28 9.24 -4.37
CA LEU A 33 -1.11 8.04 -4.51
C LEU A 33 -0.58 7.13 -5.62
N CYS A 34 -0.21 7.66 -6.78
CA CYS A 34 0.40 6.89 -7.87
C CYS A 34 1.74 6.26 -7.46
N VAL A 35 2.59 7.02 -6.76
CA VAL A 35 3.91 6.54 -6.28
C VAL A 35 3.74 5.40 -5.25
N LEU A 36 2.64 5.39 -4.49
CA LEU A 36 2.33 4.31 -3.55
C LEU A 36 1.70 3.09 -4.26
N LEU A 37 0.77 3.30 -5.20
CA LEU A 37 0.01 2.21 -5.82
C LEU A 37 0.80 1.47 -6.90
N ILE A 38 1.62 2.16 -7.70
CA ILE A 38 2.37 1.56 -8.80
C ILE A 38 3.36 0.48 -8.29
N PRO A 39 4.19 0.71 -7.26
CA PRO A 39 5.09 -0.33 -6.73
C PRO A 39 4.33 -1.54 -6.20
N ILE A 40 3.20 -1.33 -5.51
CA ILE A 40 2.37 -2.41 -4.99
C ILE A 40 1.84 -3.26 -6.17
N LEU A 41 1.36 -2.64 -7.23
CA LEU A 41 0.88 -3.32 -8.43
C LEU A 41 2.00 -4.12 -9.10
N VAL A 42 3.18 -3.51 -9.27
CA VAL A 42 4.34 -4.15 -9.90
C VAL A 42 4.81 -5.37 -9.09
N ILE A 43 4.88 -5.25 -7.77
CA ILE A 43 5.22 -6.37 -6.88
C ILE A 43 4.20 -7.50 -7.01
N ASN A 44 2.91 -7.20 -6.95
CA ASN A 44 1.85 -8.20 -7.12
C ASN A 44 1.93 -8.89 -8.49
N CYS A 45 2.06 -8.14 -9.58
CA CYS A 45 2.22 -8.72 -10.92
C CYS A 45 3.45 -9.61 -11.02
N THR A 46 4.57 -9.21 -10.43
CA THR A 46 5.81 -10.00 -10.43
C THR A 46 5.65 -11.31 -9.66
N LEU A 47 4.96 -11.27 -8.51
CA LEU A 47 4.68 -12.47 -7.72
C LEU A 47 3.74 -13.43 -8.47
N ILE A 48 2.69 -12.91 -9.10
CA ILE A 48 1.75 -13.70 -9.91
C ILE A 48 2.47 -14.35 -11.10
N ILE A 49 3.30 -13.58 -11.83
CA ILE A 49 4.04 -14.12 -12.98
C ILE A 49 5.01 -15.21 -12.53
N LYS A 50 5.74 -15.00 -11.41
CA LYS A 50 6.62 -16.05 -10.86
C LYS A 50 5.85 -17.31 -10.47
N SER A 51 4.68 -17.16 -9.84
CA SER A 51 3.82 -18.29 -9.46
C SER A 51 3.26 -19.05 -10.68
N LEU A 52 3.11 -18.40 -11.83
CA LEU A 52 2.61 -19.04 -13.06
C LEU A 52 3.70 -19.69 -13.91
N VAL A 53 4.95 -19.20 -13.80
CA VAL A 53 6.07 -19.62 -14.67
C VAL A 53 6.99 -20.62 -13.98
N SER A 54 7.04 -20.60 -12.65
CA SER A 54 7.90 -21.50 -11.87
C SER A 54 7.03 -22.36 -10.96
N ASP A 55 7.25 -23.67 -10.96
CA ASP A 55 6.71 -24.60 -9.97
C ASP A 55 7.29 -24.34 -8.55
N ASP A 56 8.29 -23.46 -8.46
CA ASP A 56 8.92 -23.10 -7.20
C ASP A 56 8.12 -22.03 -6.44
N VAL A 57 8.18 -22.12 -5.11
CA VAL A 57 7.56 -21.13 -4.23
C VAL A 57 8.24 -19.76 -4.42
N PRO A 58 7.45 -18.67 -4.59
CA PRO A 58 8.01 -17.35 -4.80
C PRO A 58 8.97 -16.95 -3.68
N SER A 59 10.24 -16.81 -4.01
CA SER A 59 11.28 -16.37 -3.07
C SER A 59 11.84 -15.00 -3.46
N LEU A 60 12.13 -14.17 -2.48
CA LEU A 60 12.74 -12.86 -2.65
C LEU A 60 14.06 -12.80 -1.89
N GLY A 61 15.19 -12.77 -2.60
CA GLY A 61 16.51 -12.72 -1.98
C GLY A 61 16.80 -13.91 -1.06
N GLY A 62 16.40 -15.14 -1.46
CA GLY A 62 16.57 -16.37 -0.68
C GLY A 62 15.66 -16.48 0.54
N ARG A 63 14.60 -15.66 0.59
CA ARG A 63 13.58 -15.69 1.65
C ARG A 63 12.20 -15.97 1.05
N VAL A 64 11.45 -16.83 1.71
CA VAL A 64 10.10 -17.22 1.34
C VAL A 64 9.12 -16.68 2.38
N PRO A 65 8.26 -15.72 2.03
CA PRO A 65 7.18 -15.30 2.89
C PRO A 65 6.03 -16.30 2.81
N LEU A 66 5.59 -16.84 3.95
CA LEU A 66 4.50 -17.79 4.05
C LEU A 66 3.46 -17.31 5.06
N ILE A 67 2.20 -17.51 4.75
CA ILE A 67 1.08 -17.21 5.65
C ILE A 67 0.66 -18.51 6.34
N VAL A 68 0.66 -18.50 7.66
CA VAL A 68 0.23 -19.64 8.47
C VAL A 68 -1.29 -19.66 8.52
N LEU A 69 -1.89 -20.74 8.05
CA LEU A 69 -3.35 -20.87 7.93
C LEU A 69 -4.01 -21.64 9.07
N THR A 70 -3.24 -22.43 9.82
CA THR A 70 -3.73 -23.34 10.86
C THR A 70 -3.08 -23.09 12.20
N GLU A 71 -3.71 -23.57 13.27
CA GLU A 71 -3.24 -23.43 14.66
C GLU A 71 -2.25 -24.52 15.07
N SER A 72 -1.76 -25.36 14.13
CA SER A 72 -0.89 -26.50 14.43
C SER A 72 0.44 -26.11 15.08
N MET A 73 0.89 -24.88 14.91
CA MET A 73 2.14 -24.36 15.47
C MET A 73 1.95 -23.44 16.68
N GLU A 74 0.74 -23.34 17.21
CA GLU A 74 0.49 -22.57 18.43
C GLU A 74 1.16 -23.21 19.66
N PRO A 75 1.60 -22.43 20.64
CA PRO A 75 1.47 -20.96 20.76
C PRO A 75 2.57 -20.16 20.04
N ASP A 76 3.58 -20.81 19.48
CA ASP A 76 4.77 -20.15 18.95
C ASP A 76 4.50 -19.37 17.67
N ILE A 77 3.73 -19.95 16.74
CA ILE A 77 3.29 -19.33 15.50
C ILE A 77 1.77 -19.50 15.40
N LYS A 78 1.05 -18.40 15.23
CA LYS A 78 -0.42 -18.41 15.22
C LYS A 78 -0.97 -18.39 13.79
N ALA A 79 -2.18 -18.91 13.64
CA ALA A 79 -2.92 -18.73 12.40
C ALA A 79 -3.07 -17.24 12.06
N GLY A 80 -2.81 -16.87 10.79
CA GLY A 80 -2.80 -15.48 10.35
C GLY A 80 -1.47 -14.75 10.51
N ASP A 81 -0.44 -15.38 11.04
CA ASP A 81 0.91 -14.82 11.05
C ASP A 81 1.56 -14.96 9.65
N LEU A 82 2.32 -13.94 9.27
CA LEU A 82 3.25 -14.02 8.15
C LEU A 82 4.63 -14.40 8.70
N ILE A 83 5.16 -15.54 8.29
CA ILE A 83 6.50 -15.99 8.63
C ILE A 83 7.45 -15.81 7.45
N ILE A 84 8.71 -15.56 7.75
CA ILE A 84 9.77 -15.48 6.73
C ILE A 84 10.70 -16.66 6.93
N CYS A 85 10.66 -17.59 5.99
CA CYS A 85 11.57 -18.74 5.94
C CYS A 85 12.75 -18.45 5.02
N ARG A 86 13.91 -19.03 5.30
CA ARG A 86 15.09 -18.98 4.44
C ARG A 86 15.11 -20.22 3.56
N VAL A 87 15.31 -20.04 2.25
CA VAL A 87 15.55 -21.16 1.34
C VAL A 87 16.80 -21.90 1.81
N PRO A 88 16.74 -23.22 2.08
CA PRO A 88 17.86 -23.95 2.63
C PRO A 88 18.94 -24.21 1.58
N THR A 89 20.18 -24.17 2.00
CA THR A 89 21.30 -24.72 1.25
C THR A 89 21.47 -26.21 1.57
N ALA A 90 22.21 -26.93 0.76
CA ALA A 90 22.51 -28.35 1.04
C ALA A 90 23.23 -28.57 2.41
N GLU A 91 23.98 -27.56 2.88
CA GLU A 91 24.57 -27.57 4.20
C GLU A 91 23.54 -27.32 5.32
N ASP A 92 22.61 -26.39 5.10
CA ASP A 92 21.52 -26.14 6.04
C ASP A 92 20.67 -27.39 6.26
N ILE A 93 20.36 -28.14 5.19
CA ILE A 93 19.58 -29.39 5.24
C ILE A 93 20.28 -30.45 6.10
N LYS A 94 21.60 -30.65 5.93
CA LYS A 94 22.39 -31.58 6.75
C LYS A 94 22.47 -31.20 8.23
N ASN A 95 22.28 -29.93 8.53
CA ASN A 95 22.32 -29.40 9.90
C ASN A 95 20.93 -29.31 10.56
N ILE A 96 19.85 -29.73 9.87
CA ILE A 96 18.51 -29.80 10.46
C ILE A 96 18.51 -30.81 11.61
N LYS A 97 17.99 -30.38 12.75
CA LYS A 97 17.93 -31.16 14.00
C LYS A 97 16.49 -31.18 14.51
N ASN A 98 16.28 -32.03 15.50
CA ASN A 98 15.02 -32.05 16.26
C ASN A 98 14.63 -30.64 16.73
N LYS A 99 13.36 -30.29 16.61
CA LYS A 99 12.76 -28.97 16.88
C LYS A 99 13.13 -27.83 15.91
N THR A 100 13.87 -28.12 14.82
CA THR A 100 14.01 -27.16 13.74
C THR A 100 12.65 -27.00 13.05
N VAL A 101 12.15 -25.76 12.91
CA VAL A 101 10.90 -25.49 12.20
C VAL A 101 11.18 -25.38 10.71
N ILE A 102 10.53 -26.23 9.93
CA ILE A 102 10.66 -26.27 8.47
C ILE A 102 9.30 -26.07 7.81
N SER A 103 9.30 -25.43 6.65
CA SER A 103 8.15 -25.33 5.75
C SER A 103 8.42 -26.21 4.54
N PHE A 104 7.47 -27.07 4.19
CA PHE A 104 7.65 -28.10 3.18
C PHE A 104 6.35 -28.40 2.43
N PHE A 105 6.47 -28.98 1.25
CA PHE A 105 5.31 -29.52 0.53
C PHE A 105 4.79 -30.77 1.23
N ASP A 106 3.50 -30.79 1.57
CA ASP A 106 2.88 -31.89 2.31
C ASP A 106 2.88 -33.19 1.48
N PRO A 107 3.65 -34.23 1.89
CA PRO A 107 3.69 -35.49 1.18
C PRO A 107 2.39 -36.32 1.33
N ALA A 108 1.54 -36.01 2.32
CA ALA A 108 0.25 -36.67 2.52
C ALA A 108 -0.87 -36.02 1.69
N GLY A 109 -0.63 -34.81 1.16
CA GLY A 109 -1.54 -34.08 0.28
C GLY A 109 -1.19 -34.28 -1.20
N ASN A 110 -1.63 -33.34 -2.02
CA ASN A 110 -1.37 -33.34 -3.47
C ASN A 110 0.03 -32.83 -3.84
N GLY A 111 0.93 -32.65 -2.87
CA GLY A 111 2.24 -32.03 -3.07
C GLY A 111 2.20 -30.52 -3.41
N THR A 112 1.04 -29.88 -3.29
CA THR A 112 0.87 -28.45 -3.57
C THR A 112 0.69 -27.59 -2.32
N ALA A 113 0.22 -28.19 -1.23
CA ALA A 113 0.04 -27.50 0.03
C ALA A 113 1.38 -27.39 0.78
N ILE A 114 1.69 -26.18 1.28
CA ILE A 114 2.85 -25.96 2.12
C ILE A 114 2.41 -26.01 3.58
N VAL A 115 3.09 -26.86 4.35
CA VAL A 115 2.91 -27.04 5.79
C VAL A 115 4.15 -26.54 6.52
N THR A 116 3.98 -26.00 7.70
CA THR A 116 5.07 -25.55 8.57
C THR A 116 4.96 -26.29 9.90
N HIS A 117 5.92 -27.17 10.19
CA HIS A 117 5.98 -27.96 11.42
C HIS A 117 7.41 -28.05 11.96
N GLU A 118 7.56 -28.53 13.19
CA GLU A 118 8.85 -28.86 13.77
C GLU A 118 9.32 -30.25 13.33
N VAL A 119 10.62 -30.38 13.10
CA VAL A 119 11.24 -31.68 12.94
C VAL A 119 11.18 -32.44 14.27
N TYR A 120 10.74 -33.68 14.19
CA TYR A 120 10.54 -34.58 15.33
C TYR A 120 11.49 -35.78 15.23
N GLY A 121 12.40 -35.88 16.19
CA GLY A 121 13.45 -36.91 16.19
C GLY A 121 14.62 -36.59 15.28
N ASP A 122 15.39 -37.64 15.00
CA ASP A 122 16.59 -37.54 14.15
C ASP A 122 16.24 -37.82 12.68
N PRO A 123 16.90 -37.15 11.72
CA PRO A 123 16.76 -37.45 10.31
C PRO A 123 17.29 -38.85 9.98
N PHE A 124 16.72 -39.49 8.97
CA PHE A 124 17.16 -40.78 8.48
C PHE A 124 17.37 -40.76 6.96
N VAL A 125 18.23 -41.66 6.48
CA VAL A 125 18.57 -41.78 5.05
C VAL A 125 17.75 -42.91 4.43
N LYS A 126 17.06 -42.60 3.33
CA LYS A 126 16.39 -43.58 2.48
C LYS A 126 16.65 -43.20 1.02
N ASP A 127 17.05 -44.17 0.19
CA ASP A 127 17.34 -43.98 -1.25
C ASP A 127 18.30 -42.78 -1.52
N VAL A 128 19.37 -42.68 -0.69
CA VAL A 128 20.42 -41.65 -0.76
C VAL A 128 19.91 -40.21 -0.40
N LYS A 129 18.65 -40.05 0.01
CA LYS A 129 18.09 -38.78 0.43
C LYS A 129 17.80 -38.76 1.92
N LEU A 130 17.84 -37.54 2.49
CA LEU A 130 17.45 -37.30 3.88
C LEU A 130 15.94 -37.16 4.00
N TYR A 131 15.37 -37.78 5.04
CA TYR A 131 13.99 -37.71 5.41
C TYR A 131 13.83 -37.27 6.86
N PHE A 132 12.76 -36.50 7.11
CA PHE A 132 12.48 -35.90 8.40
C PHE A 132 11.05 -36.26 8.81
N TYR A 133 10.85 -36.80 10.01
CA TYR A 133 9.53 -36.78 10.63
C TYR A 133 9.24 -35.39 11.15
N THR A 134 8.00 -34.95 11.03
CA THR A 134 7.56 -33.62 11.45
C THR A 134 6.34 -33.71 12.34
N LYS A 135 6.14 -32.66 13.14
CA LYS A 135 5.00 -32.56 14.05
C LYS A 135 4.67 -31.08 14.29
N GLY A 136 3.38 -30.74 14.21
CA GLY A 136 2.92 -29.44 14.69
C GLY A 136 3.05 -29.35 16.22
N VAL A 137 3.48 -28.21 16.73
CA VAL A 137 3.66 -27.97 18.19
C VAL A 137 2.37 -28.26 18.95
N ASN A 138 1.24 -27.85 18.38
CA ASN A 138 -0.09 -28.03 18.98
C ASN A 138 -0.75 -29.40 18.60
N ASN A 139 -0.10 -30.21 17.80
CA ASN A 139 -0.63 -31.51 17.40
C ASN A 139 -0.34 -32.58 18.47
N ASN A 140 -1.24 -33.54 18.65
CA ASN A 140 -1.02 -34.67 19.58
C ASN A 140 -0.07 -35.72 19.01
N THR A 141 -0.07 -35.87 17.67
CA THR A 141 0.67 -36.93 16.94
C THR A 141 1.59 -36.30 15.90
N GLU A 142 2.62 -37.04 15.53
CA GLU A 142 3.48 -36.72 14.39
C GLU A 142 2.74 -36.85 13.06
N ASP A 143 3.30 -36.25 12.03
CA ASP A 143 2.76 -36.31 10.67
C ASP A 143 2.88 -37.74 10.10
N ARG A 144 1.94 -38.13 9.26
CA ARG A 144 1.82 -39.52 8.81
C ARG A 144 2.96 -39.98 7.92
N LEU A 145 3.50 -39.10 7.12
CA LEU A 145 4.57 -39.37 6.16
C LEU A 145 5.76 -38.49 6.45
N PRO A 146 6.98 -39.03 6.33
CA PRO A 146 8.17 -38.24 6.47
C PRO A 146 8.38 -37.33 5.26
N VAL A 147 8.96 -36.17 5.48
CA VAL A 147 9.28 -35.15 4.48
C VAL A 147 10.63 -35.46 3.85
N CYS A 148 10.71 -35.50 2.52
CA CYS A 148 11.97 -35.60 1.79
C CYS A 148 12.71 -34.24 1.81
N GLU A 149 14.03 -34.26 1.81
CA GLU A 149 14.84 -33.04 1.72
C GLU A 149 14.52 -32.15 0.52
N ASP A 150 14.09 -32.73 -0.60
CA ASP A 150 13.71 -32.01 -1.81
C ASP A 150 12.39 -31.25 -1.67
N ASP A 151 11.53 -31.66 -0.73
CA ASP A 151 10.24 -31.04 -0.49
C ASP A 151 10.34 -29.84 0.46
N ILE A 152 11.53 -29.57 1.03
CA ILE A 152 11.72 -28.48 1.98
C ILE A 152 11.81 -27.15 1.26
N VAL A 153 10.81 -26.31 1.48
CA VAL A 153 10.69 -24.96 0.90
C VAL A 153 11.53 -23.94 1.67
N GLY A 154 11.61 -24.09 2.99
CA GLY A 154 12.32 -23.13 3.82
C GLY A 154 12.51 -23.53 5.27
N ILE A 155 13.50 -22.95 5.92
CA ILE A 155 13.77 -23.09 7.37
C ILE A 155 13.38 -21.77 8.05
N TYR A 156 12.58 -21.89 9.10
CA TYR A 156 12.16 -20.75 9.90
C TYR A 156 13.20 -20.41 10.97
N HIS A 157 13.57 -19.14 11.06
CA HIS A 157 14.57 -18.62 12.01
C HIS A 157 13.99 -17.56 12.97
N GLY A 158 12.70 -17.66 13.32
CA GLY A 158 12.09 -16.78 14.32
C GLY A 158 11.55 -15.46 13.78
N THR A 159 11.62 -15.19 12.47
CA THR A 159 11.06 -13.94 11.90
C THR A 159 9.59 -14.13 11.58
N ARG A 160 8.71 -13.51 12.37
CA ARG A 160 7.27 -13.50 12.13
C ARG A 160 6.68 -12.11 12.28
N PHE A 161 5.62 -11.86 11.56
CA PHE A 161 4.81 -10.64 11.63
C PHE A 161 3.37 -11.02 11.97
N PRO A 162 2.95 -10.81 13.22
CA PRO A 162 1.61 -11.15 13.67
C PRO A 162 0.54 -10.41 12.88
N LEU A 163 -0.56 -11.07 12.56
CA LEU A 163 -1.75 -10.53 11.88
C LEU A 163 -1.53 -10.02 10.45
N ILE A 164 -0.30 -9.87 9.96
CA ILE A 164 -0.03 -9.41 8.58
C ILE A 164 -0.56 -10.40 7.55
N GLY A 165 -0.49 -11.70 7.84
CA GLY A 165 -1.09 -12.73 7.00
C GLY A 165 -2.60 -12.55 6.84
N ASN A 166 -3.32 -12.23 7.91
CA ASN A 166 -4.76 -11.95 7.86
C ASN A 166 -5.08 -10.73 6.98
N ILE A 167 -4.27 -9.67 7.07
CA ILE A 167 -4.43 -8.50 6.20
C ILE A 167 -4.16 -8.88 4.74
N ALA A 168 -3.11 -9.65 4.47
CA ALA A 168 -2.78 -10.11 3.12
C ALA A 168 -3.88 -11.00 2.54
N MET A 169 -4.42 -11.93 3.31
CA MET A 169 -5.56 -12.77 2.91
C MET A 169 -6.81 -11.93 2.64
N PHE A 170 -7.12 -10.96 3.50
CA PHE A 170 -8.23 -10.04 3.27
C PHE A 170 -8.05 -9.25 1.96
N MET A 171 -6.87 -8.69 1.73
CA MET A 171 -6.58 -7.93 0.49
C MET A 171 -6.69 -8.79 -0.78
N GLN A 172 -6.42 -10.09 -0.71
CA GLN A 172 -6.54 -11.04 -1.81
C GLN A 172 -7.99 -11.55 -1.99
N SER A 173 -8.85 -11.38 -0.99
CA SER A 173 -10.26 -11.74 -1.10
C SER A 173 -11.00 -10.80 -2.05
N THR A 174 -12.10 -11.26 -2.65
CA THR A 174 -12.95 -10.44 -3.53
C THR A 174 -13.42 -9.17 -2.82
N ALA A 175 -13.80 -9.26 -1.54
CA ALA A 175 -14.22 -8.12 -0.73
C ALA A 175 -13.05 -7.14 -0.51
N GLY A 176 -11.86 -7.65 -0.19
CA GLY A 176 -10.65 -6.85 0.00
C GLY A 176 -10.26 -6.10 -1.27
N LEU A 177 -10.29 -6.75 -2.44
CA LEU A 177 -10.03 -6.11 -3.73
C LEU A 177 -11.00 -4.96 -4.01
N ILE A 178 -12.30 -5.17 -3.76
CA ILE A 178 -13.31 -4.12 -3.92
C ILE A 178 -13.01 -2.94 -3.00
N VAL A 179 -12.74 -3.19 -1.71
CA VAL A 179 -12.42 -2.14 -0.74
C VAL A 179 -11.14 -1.39 -1.13
N CYS A 180 -10.09 -2.11 -1.51
CA CYS A 180 -8.81 -1.50 -1.87
C CYS A 180 -8.88 -0.61 -3.12
N ILE A 181 -9.81 -0.88 -4.04
CA ILE A 181 -9.98 -0.09 -5.27
C ILE A 181 -10.98 1.05 -5.03
N PHE A 182 -12.16 0.76 -4.49
CA PHE A 182 -13.25 1.72 -4.43
C PHE A 182 -13.12 2.73 -3.29
N VAL A 183 -12.48 2.39 -2.17
CA VAL A 183 -12.29 3.35 -1.07
C VAL A 183 -11.39 4.51 -1.47
N PRO A 184 -10.16 4.30 -2.01
CA PRO A 184 -9.33 5.43 -2.44
C PRO A 184 -9.94 6.20 -3.60
N LEU A 185 -10.61 5.53 -4.55
CA LEU A 185 -11.29 6.18 -5.67
C LEU A 185 -12.46 7.05 -5.17
N GLY A 186 -13.28 6.52 -4.28
CA GLY A 186 -14.40 7.25 -3.66
C GLY A 186 -13.91 8.44 -2.84
N ALA A 187 -12.81 8.29 -2.11
CA ALA A 187 -12.20 9.38 -1.36
C ALA A 187 -11.70 10.50 -2.28
N LEU A 188 -11.12 10.18 -3.44
CA LEU A 188 -10.71 11.17 -4.44
C LEU A 188 -11.91 11.91 -5.01
N VAL A 189 -12.97 11.20 -5.41
CA VAL A 189 -14.20 11.80 -5.95
C VAL A 189 -14.87 12.69 -4.90
N ALA A 190 -14.99 12.22 -3.66
CA ALA A 190 -15.55 13.01 -2.55
C ALA A 190 -14.72 14.27 -2.28
N TYR A 191 -13.39 14.15 -2.30
CA TYR A 191 -12.50 15.29 -2.15
C TYR A 191 -12.68 16.33 -3.27
N GLU A 192 -12.76 15.89 -4.53
CA GLU A 192 -13.01 16.80 -5.66
C GLU A 192 -14.37 17.47 -5.58
N PHE A 193 -15.40 16.73 -5.19
CA PHE A 193 -16.75 17.27 -5.02
C PHE A 193 -16.81 18.35 -3.92
N MET A 194 -16.23 18.06 -2.75
CA MET A 194 -16.15 19.05 -1.66
C MET A 194 -15.34 20.30 -2.08
N ARG A 195 -14.31 20.12 -2.90
CA ARG A 195 -13.50 21.20 -3.44
C ARG A 195 -14.30 22.09 -4.38
N LYS A 196 -15.06 21.49 -5.32
CA LYS A 196 -15.93 22.24 -6.24
C LYS A 196 -16.99 23.04 -5.49
N SER A 197 -17.69 22.42 -4.55
CA SER A 197 -18.72 23.09 -3.73
C SER A 197 -18.17 24.28 -2.93
N LYS A 198 -16.94 24.19 -2.41
CA LYS A 198 -16.30 25.33 -1.74
C LYS A 198 -15.90 26.45 -2.70
N GLN A 199 -15.52 26.12 -3.92
CA GLN A 199 -15.18 27.12 -4.95
C GLN A 199 -16.41 27.85 -5.48
N GLU A 200 -17.53 27.16 -5.65
CA GLU A 200 -18.80 27.78 -6.07
C GLU A 200 -19.29 28.77 -5.02
N LYS A 201 -19.31 28.38 -3.74
CA LYS A 201 -19.69 29.30 -2.65
C LYS A 201 -18.77 30.51 -2.52
N ALA A 202 -17.47 30.36 -2.74
CA ALA A 202 -16.56 31.48 -2.72
C ALA A 202 -16.79 32.46 -3.89
N LYS A 203 -17.09 31.95 -5.10
CA LYS A 203 -17.40 32.77 -6.25
C LYS A 203 -18.73 33.49 -6.09
N GLU A 204 -19.74 32.85 -5.50
CA GLU A 204 -21.04 33.42 -5.22
C GLU A 204 -20.92 34.59 -4.23
N SER A 205 -20.14 34.43 -3.17
CA SER A 205 -19.82 35.48 -2.19
C SER A 205 -19.07 36.69 -2.82
N ASP A 206 -18.08 36.40 -3.72
CA ASP A 206 -17.36 37.45 -4.43
C ASP A 206 -18.26 38.25 -5.41
N ILE A 207 -19.17 37.57 -6.10
CA ILE A 207 -20.14 38.19 -7.00
C ILE A 207 -21.10 39.05 -6.21
N GLU A 208 -21.59 38.57 -5.07
CA GLU A 208 -22.51 39.33 -4.21
C GLU A 208 -21.87 40.61 -3.66
N SER A 209 -20.59 40.55 -3.24
CA SER A 209 -19.85 41.71 -2.79
C SER A 209 -19.60 42.73 -3.91
N LEU A 210 -19.26 42.28 -5.12
CA LEU A 210 -19.09 43.15 -6.30
C LEU A 210 -20.41 43.80 -6.73
N MET A 211 -21.51 43.08 -6.66
CA MET A 211 -22.84 43.65 -6.95
C MET A 211 -23.27 44.73 -5.93
N ALA A 212 -22.95 44.53 -4.65
CA ALA A 212 -23.20 45.52 -3.61
C ALA A 212 -22.37 46.79 -3.82
N GLU A 213 -21.10 46.66 -4.23
CA GLU A 213 -20.22 47.78 -4.53
C GLU A 213 -20.67 48.56 -5.77
N LEU A 214 -21.08 47.86 -6.84
CA LEU A 214 -21.65 48.48 -8.03
C LEU A 214 -22.92 49.25 -7.72
N LYS A 215 -23.77 48.73 -6.84
CA LYS A 215 -25.02 49.40 -6.42
C LYS A 215 -24.71 50.67 -5.64
N ALA A 216 -23.74 50.62 -4.72
CA ALA A 216 -23.33 51.80 -3.96
C ALA A 216 -22.72 52.91 -4.86
N LEU A 217 -21.89 52.49 -5.85
CA LEU A 217 -21.31 53.42 -6.83
C LEU A 217 -22.41 54.09 -7.69
N LYS A 218 -23.39 53.34 -8.16
CA LYS A 218 -24.56 53.88 -8.92
C LYS A 218 -25.38 54.86 -8.09
N GLU A 219 -25.64 54.57 -6.82
CA GLU A 219 -26.34 55.46 -5.91
C GLU A 219 -25.57 56.76 -5.66
N SER A 220 -24.25 56.69 -5.57
CA SER A 220 -23.40 57.88 -5.41
C SER A 220 -23.29 58.73 -6.67
N GLN A 221 -23.37 58.13 -7.86
CA GLN A 221 -23.40 58.86 -9.12
C GLN A 221 -24.77 59.56 -9.32
N ASN A 222 -25.91 58.87 -9.10
CA ASN A 222 -27.21 59.46 -9.19
C ASN A 222 -27.37 60.64 -8.20
N LYS A 223 -26.79 60.59 -7.03
CA LYS A 223 -26.82 61.69 -6.06
C LYS A 223 -26.04 62.90 -6.53
N LYS A 224 -24.90 62.71 -7.20
CA LYS A 224 -24.08 63.80 -7.78
C LYS A 224 -24.82 64.48 -8.94
N GLU A 225 -25.46 63.71 -9.84
CA GLU A 225 -26.28 64.25 -10.93
C GLU A 225 -27.50 65.05 -10.42
N SER A 226 -28.13 64.62 -9.33
CA SER A 226 -29.25 65.34 -8.73
C SER A 226 -28.83 66.64 -8.02
N ASP A 227 -27.62 66.67 -7.48
CA ASP A 227 -27.06 67.88 -6.84
C ASP A 227 -26.59 68.91 -7.87
N GLU A 228 -26.02 68.48 -9.03
CA GLU A 228 -25.61 69.37 -10.13
C GLU A 228 -26.85 69.97 -10.87
N ASP A 229 -27.94 69.21 -11.04
CA ASP A 229 -29.16 69.74 -11.63
C ASP A 229 -29.91 70.75 -10.73
N SER A 230 -29.68 70.69 -9.42
CA SER A 230 -30.30 71.66 -8.49
C SER A 230 -29.48 72.96 -8.38
N GLU A 231 -28.14 72.94 -8.64
CA GLU A 231 -27.30 74.13 -8.63
C GLU A 231 -27.42 74.99 -9.92
N ASN A 232 -27.83 74.37 -11.05
CA ASN A 232 -27.99 75.07 -12.35
C ASN A 232 -29.36 75.70 -12.59
N LYS A 233 -30.26 75.63 -11.60
CA LYS A 233 -31.61 76.21 -11.65
C LYS A 233 -31.81 77.43 -10.74
N ASN A 234 -30.78 77.95 -10.13
CA ASN A 234 -30.77 79.21 -9.36
C ASN A 234 -29.86 80.23 -10.08
#